data_5de481529a864b0d389d6ddd826cc627
#
_entry.id   5de481529a864b0d389d6ddd826cc627
#
_cell.length_a   1.000
_cell.length_b   1.000
_cell.length_c   1.000
_cell.angle_alpha   90.00
_cell.angle_beta   90.00
_cell.angle_gamma   90.00
#
_symmetry.space_group_name_H-M   'P 1'
#
loop_
_entity.id
_entity.type
_entity.pdbx_description
1 polymer ?
#
loop_
_entity_poly.entity_id
_entity_poly.type
_entity_poly.pdbx_seq_one_letter_code
_entity_poly.pdbx_strand_id
1 'polypeptide(L)'
;MNIEAITIDKDIDFLRQVSKEVDILNDINLQDDILKLEEYCINNEVMAMAAVQIGIPKRIIYLKNTDIDLITKINNDEAEDKFNEARVLINPVIVKMEGLTEFWEACASCLDNCGRVLRPYKIKVEYYDINNKKHVEDFVGFESTVLSHEYDHLNGVLHMDVCEENLLMTQEERKEFRKEHDYEIIKTEGDYEELKEEIHKSETLKAGCYLVDKNTKKVALVYREKKNDYSFPKGHLEDGETLKECAVREVNEEIKREVIIVDDEALIEIYITPKGERCCCHMFIAVDNGVSDNKSTDTHEVVWVDFDEVYDKLTYKSLQSSWMRIKDKIKEILK
;
A
#
# COMPACT_ATOMS: atom_id res chain seq x y z
N MET A 1 -23.03 -22.39 3.37
CA MET A 1 -23.06 -21.09 2.66
C MET A 1 -21.68 -20.90 2.08
N ASN A 2 -21.56 -20.46 0.83
CA ASN A 2 -20.23 -20.16 0.29
C ASN A 2 -19.75 -18.86 0.97
N ILE A 3 -18.72 -18.94 1.78
CA ILE A 3 -18.09 -17.77 2.42
C ILE A 3 -17.19 -17.11 1.37
N GLU A 4 -17.35 -15.82 1.14
CA GLU A 4 -16.51 -15.04 0.23
C GLU A 4 -15.77 -13.96 1.02
N ALA A 5 -14.57 -13.62 0.58
CA ALA A 5 -13.87 -12.48 1.12
C ALA A 5 -14.58 -11.17 0.74
N ILE A 6 -14.63 -10.26 1.68
CA ILE A 6 -15.06 -8.87 1.44
C ILE A 6 -13.92 -8.15 0.73
N THR A 7 -14.24 -7.45 -0.35
CA THR A 7 -13.27 -6.70 -1.15
C THR A 7 -13.58 -5.21 -1.12
N ILE A 8 -12.58 -4.37 -1.39
CA ILE A 8 -12.69 -2.91 -1.33
C ILE A 8 -13.75 -2.33 -2.26
N ASP A 9 -14.09 -3.02 -3.35
CA ASP A 9 -15.16 -2.63 -4.27
C ASP A 9 -16.55 -3.04 -3.78
N LYS A 10 -16.64 -4.05 -2.89
CA LYS A 10 -17.90 -4.51 -2.31
C LYS A 10 -18.28 -3.73 -1.05
N ASP A 11 -17.37 -3.62 -0.08
CA ASP A 11 -17.62 -2.93 1.19
C ASP A 11 -16.30 -2.48 1.87
N ILE A 12 -15.74 -1.38 1.42
CA ILE A 12 -14.52 -0.80 2.00
C ILE A 12 -14.75 -0.30 3.42
N ASP A 13 -15.93 0.23 3.73
CA ASP A 13 -16.24 0.76 5.06
C ASP A 13 -16.28 -0.36 6.10
N PHE A 14 -16.76 -1.55 5.72
CA PHE A 14 -16.72 -2.73 6.58
C PHE A 14 -15.26 -3.15 6.86
N LEU A 15 -14.39 -3.14 5.86
CA LEU A 15 -12.98 -3.48 6.03
C LEU A 15 -12.20 -2.46 6.89
N ARG A 16 -12.67 -1.20 6.93
CA ARG A 16 -12.03 -0.12 7.70
C ARG A 16 -12.51 0.01 9.14
N GLN A 17 -13.44 -0.84 9.57
CA GLN A 17 -13.85 -0.84 10.97
C GLN A 17 -12.79 -1.47 11.87
N VAL A 18 -12.66 -0.94 13.09
CA VAL A 18 -11.85 -1.57 14.14
C VAL A 18 -12.56 -2.81 14.65
N SER A 19 -11.93 -3.96 14.57
CA SER A 19 -12.46 -5.24 15.05
C SER A 19 -12.60 -5.25 16.57
N LYS A 20 -13.69 -5.82 17.07
CA LYS A 20 -14.01 -5.88 18.49
C LYS A 20 -13.22 -6.97 19.21
N GLU A 21 -12.83 -6.69 20.44
CA GLU A 21 -12.29 -7.73 21.34
C GLU A 21 -13.31 -8.84 21.56
N VAL A 22 -12.81 -10.04 21.70
CA VAL A 22 -13.60 -11.26 21.94
C VAL A 22 -13.63 -11.54 23.44
N ASP A 23 -14.83 -11.70 24.00
CA ASP A 23 -15.00 -12.31 25.31
C ASP A 23 -14.97 -13.84 25.17
N ILE A 24 -13.77 -14.42 25.28
CA ILE A 24 -13.53 -15.84 24.98
C ILE A 24 -14.42 -16.77 25.82
N LEU A 25 -14.78 -16.37 27.03
CA LEU A 25 -15.55 -17.22 27.94
C LEU A 25 -17.07 -17.17 27.69
N ASN A 26 -17.58 -16.05 27.14
CA ASN A 26 -19.01 -15.81 27.02
C ASN A 26 -19.49 -15.64 25.58
N ASP A 27 -18.59 -15.57 24.59
CA ASP A 27 -18.99 -15.46 23.18
C ASP A 27 -19.43 -16.83 22.63
N ILE A 28 -20.75 -17.03 22.61
CA ILE A 28 -21.37 -18.29 22.16
C ILE A 28 -21.12 -18.64 20.69
N ASN A 29 -20.72 -17.67 19.87
CA ASN A 29 -20.44 -17.85 18.45
C ASN A 29 -18.95 -18.05 18.16
N LEU A 30 -18.07 -17.90 19.15
CA LEU A 30 -16.63 -17.88 18.93
C LEU A 30 -16.12 -19.12 18.19
N GLN A 31 -16.58 -20.30 18.60
CA GLN A 31 -16.13 -21.55 17.98
C GLN A 31 -16.60 -21.67 16.52
N ASP A 32 -17.85 -21.27 16.24
CA ASP A 32 -18.37 -21.27 14.87
C ASP A 32 -17.66 -20.24 13.98
N ASP A 33 -17.30 -19.09 14.53
CA ASP A 33 -16.57 -18.07 13.80
C ASP A 33 -15.15 -18.49 13.46
N ILE A 34 -14.47 -19.17 14.40
CA ILE A 34 -13.13 -19.75 14.15
C ILE A 34 -13.23 -20.86 13.08
N LEU A 35 -14.19 -21.76 13.19
CA LEU A 35 -14.38 -22.84 12.20
C LEU A 35 -14.64 -22.29 10.79
N LYS A 36 -15.44 -21.22 10.67
CA LYS A 36 -15.68 -20.54 9.38
C LYS A 36 -14.41 -19.95 8.81
N LEU A 37 -13.58 -19.30 9.65
CA LEU A 37 -12.32 -18.71 9.24
C LEU A 37 -11.33 -19.78 8.78
N GLU A 38 -11.19 -20.86 9.55
CA GLU A 38 -10.34 -22.01 9.20
C GLU A 38 -10.80 -22.67 7.89
N GLU A 39 -12.11 -22.96 7.76
CA GLU A 39 -12.68 -23.54 6.55
C GLU A 39 -12.42 -22.68 5.32
N TYR A 40 -12.61 -21.36 5.45
CA TYR A 40 -12.31 -20.44 4.37
C TYR A 40 -10.83 -20.49 3.97
N CYS A 41 -9.92 -20.39 4.94
CA CYS A 41 -8.47 -20.37 4.69
C CYS A 41 -7.96 -21.68 4.07
N ILE A 42 -8.48 -22.81 4.53
CA ILE A 42 -8.13 -24.14 3.99
C ILE A 42 -8.63 -24.27 2.54
N ASN A 43 -9.90 -23.94 2.28
CA ASN A 43 -10.52 -24.13 0.96
C ASN A 43 -9.94 -23.17 -0.11
N ASN A 44 -9.37 -22.04 0.29
CA ASN A 44 -8.79 -21.05 -0.62
C ASN A 44 -7.25 -21.01 -0.56
N GLU A 45 -6.62 -21.95 0.14
CA GLU A 45 -5.15 -22.05 0.30
C GLU A 45 -4.50 -20.76 0.82
N VAL A 46 -5.19 -20.06 1.76
CA VAL A 46 -4.74 -18.79 2.33
C VAL A 46 -3.79 -19.06 3.49
N MET A 47 -2.64 -18.38 3.52
CA MET A 47 -1.62 -18.54 4.58
C MET A 47 -2.02 -17.84 5.88
N ALA A 48 -2.65 -16.69 5.81
CA ALA A 48 -3.13 -15.92 6.95
C ALA A 48 -4.36 -15.10 6.57
N MET A 49 -5.22 -14.80 7.54
CA MET A 49 -6.40 -13.98 7.33
C MET A 49 -6.97 -13.45 8.65
N ALA A 50 -7.31 -12.19 8.67
CA ALA A 50 -8.10 -11.60 9.74
C ALA A 50 -9.60 -11.87 9.52
N ALA A 51 -10.32 -12.21 10.58
CA ALA A 51 -11.73 -12.60 10.51
C ALA A 51 -12.65 -11.52 9.92
N VAL A 52 -12.30 -10.25 10.05
CA VAL A 52 -13.04 -9.12 9.44
C VAL A 52 -13.15 -9.26 7.92
N GLN A 53 -12.16 -9.83 7.26
CA GLN A 53 -12.14 -10.00 5.80
C GLN A 53 -13.21 -10.99 5.29
N ILE A 54 -13.75 -11.83 6.16
CA ILE A 54 -14.87 -12.74 5.84
C ILE A 54 -16.18 -12.38 6.57
N GLY A 55 -16.31 -11.13 7.00
CA GLY A 55 -17.53 -10.61 7.60
C GLY A 55 -17.65 -10.84 9.11
N ILE A 56 -16.59 -11.21 9.82
CA ILE A 56 -16.56 -11.43 11.27
C ILE A 56 -15.74 -10.30 11.92
N PRO A 57 -16.37 -9.21 12.42
CA PRO A 57 -15.66 -8.02 12.91
C PRO A 57 -15.13 -8.22 14.34
N LYS A 58 -14.39 -9.31 14.56
CA LYS A 58 -13.77 -9.72 15.82
C LYS A 58 -12.25 -9.80 15.68
N ARG A 59 -11.53 -9.55 16.76
CA ARG A 59 -10.06 -9.63 16.79
C ARG A 59 -9.59 -11.09 16.79
N ILE A 60 -9.69 -11.72 15.63
CA ILE A 60 -9.28 -13.11 15.38
C ILE A 60 -8.42 -13.14 14.11
N ILE A 61 -7.27 -13.79 14.19
CA ILE A 61 -6.37 -14.03 13.05
C ILE A 61 -6.14 -15.55 12.93
N TYR A 62 -6.30 -16.07 11.72
CA TYR A 62 -5.79 -17.37 11.32
C TYR A 62 -4.39 -17.19 10.72
N LEU A 63 -3.44 -18.01 11.15
CA LEU A 63 -2.05 -17.97 10.69
C LEU A 63 -1.52 -19.38 10.53
N LYS A 64 -1.09 -19.74 9.30
CA LYS A 64 -0.24 -20.92 9.07
C LYS A 64 1.21 -20.58 9.38
N ASN A 65 2.02 -21.59 9.63
CA ASN A 65 3.46 -21.43 9.71
C ASN A 65 4.00 -20.93 8.37
N THR A 66 4.60 -19.74 8.36
CA THR A 66 5.09 -19.05 7.14
C THR A 66 6.61 -18.88 7.16
N ASP A 67 7.32 -19.69 7.95
CA ASP A 67 8.78 -19.66 7.99
C ASP A 67 9.36 -19.98 6.61
N ILE A 68 9.98 -18.96 5.98
CA ILE A 68 10.61 -19.09 4.65
C ILE A 68 11.72 -20.14 4.66
N ASP A 69 12.45 -20.29 5.77
CA ASP A 69 13.46 -21.34 5.89
C ASP A 69 12.84 -22.75 5.87
N LEU A 70 11.60 -22.88 6.32
CA LEU A 70 10.80 -24.10 6.17
C LEU A 70 10.29 -24.24 4.73
N ILE A 71 9.81 -23.18 4.10
CA ILE A 71 9.34 -23.19 2.70
C ILE A 71 10.48 -23.60 1.75
N THR A 72 11.69 -23.07 1.95
CA THR A 72 12.85 -23.42 1.13
C THR A 72 13.44 -24.80 1.40
N LYS A 73 13.15 -25.39 2.57
CA LYS A 73 13.58 -26.73 2.97
C LYS A 73 12.55 -27.84 2.69
N ILE A 74 11.41 -27.53 2.06
CA ILE A 74 10.35 -28.50 1.69
C ILE A 74 10.88 -29.48 0.62
N ASN A 75 11.83 -30.31 1.03
CA ASN A 75 12.16 -31.57 0.39
C ASN A 75 12.22 -32.73 1.42
N ASN A 76 11.69 -32.50 2.64
CA ASN A 76 11.62 -33.52 3.70
C ASN A 76 10.19 -33.55 4.27
N ASP A 77 9.60 -34.73 4.37
CA ASP A 77 8.22 -35.00 4.88
C ASP A 77 7.93 -34.35 6.25
N GLU A 78 8.94 -34.23 7.14
CA GLU A 78 8.79 -33.56 8.45
C GLU A 78 8.57 -32.03 8.37
N ALA A 79 9.02 -31.37 7.28
CA ALA A 79 8.82 -29.94 7.06
C ALA A 79 7.40 -29.65 6.56
N GLU A 80 6.81 -30.57 5.79
CA GLU A 80 5.45 -30.44 5.26
C GLU A 80 4.40 -30.48 6.38
N ASP A 81 4.57 -31.35 7.40
CA ASP A 81 3.68 -31.41 8.56
C ASP A 81 3.71 -30.11 9.38
N LYS A 82 4.90 -29.56 9.66
CA LYS A 82 5.03 -28.27 10.38
C LYS A 82 4.51 -27.08 9.61
N PHE A 83 4.64 -27.08 8.29
CA PHE A 83 4.12 -26.04 7.41
C PHE A 83 2.59 -26.01 7.40
N ASN A 84 1.93 -27.15 7.61
CA ASN A 84 0.47 -27.24 7.66
C ASN A 84 -0.13 -26.94 9.04
N GLU A 85 0.68 -26.78 10.10
CA GLU A 85 0.17 -26.35 11.40
C GLU A 85 -0.32 -24.91 11.34
N ALA A 86 -1.61 -24.73 11.61
CA ALA A 86 -2.23 -23.42 11.70
C ALA A 86 -2.49 -23.03 13.15
N ARG A 87 -2.42 -21.76 13.46
CA ARG A 87 -2.73 -21.17 14.75
C ARG A 87 -3.85 -20.16 14.61
N VAL A 88 -4.70 -20.07 15.63
CA VAL A 88 -5.70 -19.01 15.74
C VAL A 88 -5.30 -18.10 16.89
N LEU A 89 -5.08 -16.83 16.57
CA LEU A 89 -4.74 -15.79 17.53
C LEU A 89 -5.99 -14.98 17.86
N ILE A 90 -6.41 -14.99 19.13
CA ILE A 90 -7.57 -14.22 19.60
C ILE A 90 -7.07 -13.04 20.42
N ASN A 91 -7.60 -11.85 20.15
CA ASN A 91 -7.22 -10.58 20.76
C ASN A 91 -5.70 -10.33 20.71
N PRO A 92 -5.04 -10.47 19.56
CA PRO A 92 -3.61 -10.25 19.47
C PRO A 92 -3.27 -8.78 19.73
N VAL A 93 -2.14 -8.57 20.43
CA VAL A 93 -1.54 -7.27 20.71
C VAL A 93 -0.05 -7.34 20.40
N ILE A 94 0.44 -6.51 19.49
CA ILE A 94 1.88 -6.36 19.25
C ILE A 94 2.44 -5.47 20.37
N VAL A 95 3.35 -6.04 21.18
CA VAL A 95 3.94 -5.35 22.34
C VAL A 95 5.36 -4.85 22.09
N LYS A 96 6.03 -5.31 21.02
CA LYS A 96 7.34 -4.85 20.61
C LYS A 96 7.56 -5.07 19.13
N MET A 97 8.26 -4.14 18.47
CA MET A 97 8.67 -4.20 17.08
C MET A 97 10.18 -3.92 16.96
N GLU A 98 10.91 -4.76 16.23
CA GLU A 98 12.36 -4.65 16.06
C GLU A 98 12.78 -4.94 14.62
N GLY A 99 13.83 -4.24 14.17
CA GLY A 99 14.39 -4.39 12.83
C GLY A 99 13.46 -3.85 11.74
N LEU A 100 13.84 -4.06 10.49
CA LEU A 100 13.13 -3.52 9.33
C LEU A 100 13.27 -4.45 8.13
N THR A 101 12.16 -4.67 7.45
CA THR A 101 12.07 -5.43 6.20
C THR A 101 11.23 -4.69 5.18
N GLU A 102 11.33 -5.08 3.93
CA GLU A 102 10.50 -4.57 2.84
C GLU A 102 9.91 -5.73 2.04
N PHE A 103 8.64 -5.60 1.68
CA PHE A 103 7.97 -6.58 0.83
C PHE A 103 6.85 -5.94 0.01
N TRP A 104 6.61 -6.50 -1.19
CA TRP A 104 5.47 -6.15 -2.03
C TRP A 104 4.26 -6.97 -1.62
N GLU A 105 3.44 -6.41 -0.75
CA GLU A 105 2.24 -7.04 -0.21
C GLU A 105 1.07 -7.00 -1.21
N ALA A 106 0.24 -8.02 -1.13
CA ALA A 106 -1.05 -8.09 -1.81
C ALA A 106 -2.05 -8.79 -0.89
N CYS A 107 -3.30 -8.43 -0.99
CA CYS A 107 -4.36 -8.88 -0.12
C CYS A 107 -5.57 -9.36 -0.93
N ALA A 108 -6.21 -10.43 -0.48
CA ALA A 108 -7.45 -10.92 -1.07
C ALA A 108 -8.57 -9.86 -1.09
N SER A 109 -8.57 -8.96 -0.10
CA SER A 109 -9.54 -7.88 0.01
C SER A 109 -9.22 -6.65 -0.85
N CYS A 110 -7.99 -6.49 -1.33
CA CYS A 110 -7.52 -5.28 -2.01
C CYS A 110 -7.41 -5.43 -3.54
N LEU A 111 -7.98 -6.47 -4.12
CA LEU A 111 -7.99 -6.75 -5.57
C LEU A 111 -6.56 -6.77 -6.16
N ASP A 112 -6.35 -6.00 -7.23
CA ASP A 112 -5.07 -5.94 -7.94
C ASP A 112 -4.05 -4.98 -7.30
N ASN A 113 -4.36 -4.37 -6.15
CA ASN A 113 -3.39 -3.53 -5.45
C ASN A 113 -2.24 -4.37 -4.89
N CYS A 114 -1.01 -3.94 -5.20
CA CYS A 114 0.23 -4.52 -4.70
C CYS A 114 1.10 -3.40 -4.16
N GLY A 115 1.28 -3.36 -2.84
CA GLY A 115 1.96 -2.28 -2.15
C GLY A 115 3.33 -2.70 -1.63
N ARG A 116 4.35 -1.87 -1.84
CA ARG A 116 5.64 -2.01 -1.21
C ARG A 116 5.57 -1.48 0.21
N VAL A 117 5.66 -2.36 1.21
CA VAL A 117 5.45 -2.02 2.62
C VAL A 117 6.73 -2.27 3.43
N LEU A 118 7.03 -1.33 4.31
CA LEU A 118 8.05 -1.49 5.36
C LEU A 118 7.41 -2.17 6.57
N ARG A 119 8.01 -3.27 7.05
CA ARG A 119 7.51 -4.05 8.19
C ARG A 119 8.60 -4.30 9.22
N PRO A 120 8.24 -4.52 10.49
CA PRO A 120 9.22 -4.97 11.47
C PRO A 120 9.74 -6.36 11.11
N TYR A 121 11.07 -6.55 11.19
CA TYR A 121 11.70 -7.85 11.02
C TYR A 121 11.25 -8.85 12.09
N LYS A 122 11.03 -8.35 13.31
CA LYS A 122 10.60 -9.13 14.46
C LYS A 122 9.53 -8.39 15.25
N ILE A 123 8.46 -9.10 15.59
CA ILE A 123 7.43 -8.61 16.51
C ILE A 123 7.26 -9.57 17.68
N LYS A 124 6.99 -9.01 18.86
CA LYS A 124 6.52 -9.78 20.01
C LYS A 124 5.03 -9.56 20.16
N VAL A 125 4.27 -10.65 20.21
CA VAL A 125 2.81 -10.61 20.25
C VAL A 125 2.29 -11.35 21.47
N GLU A 126 1.36 -10.73 22.18
CA GLU A 126 0.52 -11.34 23.20
C GLU A 126 -0.83 -11.69 22.58
N TYR A 127 -1.31 -12.90 22.80
CA TYR A 127 -2.62 -13.34 22.30
C TYR A 127 -3.20 -14.47 23.16
N TYR A 128 -4.43 -14.83 22.90
CA TYR A 128 -5.10 -15.96 23.55
C TYR A 128 -5.44 -17.04 22.52
N ASP A 129 -5.42 -18.30 22.94
CA ASP A 129 -5.99 -19.41 22.17
C ASP A 129 -7.47 -19.63 22.51
N ILE A 130 -8.13 -20.54 21.82
CA ILE A 130 -9.55 -20.89 22.05
C ILE A 130 -9.86 -21.40 23.47
N ASN A 131 -8.86 -21.90 24.19
CA ASN A 131 -8.98 -22.36 25.57
C ASN A 131 -8.76 -21.21 26.57
N ASN A 132 -8.73 -19.96 26.11
CA ASN A 132 -8.43 -18.77 26.91
C ASN A 132 -7.05 -18.82 27.60
N LYS A 133 -6.09 -19.52 27.01
CA LYS A 133 -4.72 -19.54 27.48
C LYS A 133 -3.95 -18.42 26.82
N LYS A 134 -3.29 -17.58 27.62
CA LYS A 134 -2.43 -16.50 27.13
C LYS A 134 -1.10 -17.05 26.60
N HIS A 135 -0.71 -16.57 25.46
CA HIS A 135 0.59 -16.80 24.81
C HIS A 135 1.33 -15.49 24.64
N VAL A 136 2.66 -15.55 24.68
CA VAL A 136 3.57 -14.44 24.36
C VAL A 136 4.68 -15.02 23.51
N GLU A 137 4.72 -14.64 22.25
CA GLU A 137 5.62 -15.24 21.26
C GLU A 137 6.31 -14.18 20.41
N ASP A 138 7.50 -14.51 19.93
CA ASP A 138 8.24 -13.73 18.97
C ASP A 138 7.98 -14.33 17.56
N PHE A 139 7.55 -13.47 16.63
CA PHE A 139 7.40 -13.79 15.19
C PHE A 139 8.52 -13.06 14.44
N VAL A 140 9.21 -13.76 13.54
CA VAL A 140 10.46 -13.26 12.94
C VAL A 140 10.42 -13.42 11.42
N GLY A 141 11.06 -12.51 10.71
CA GLY A 141 11.18 -12.57 9.26
C GLY A 141 9.85 -12.42 8.55
N PHE A 142 9.58 -13.25 7.56
CA PHE A 142 8.36 -13.17 6.75
C PHE A 142 7.09 -13.43 7.56
N GLU A 143 7.16 -14.26 8.62
CA GLU A 143 6.03 -14.48 9.52
C GLU A 143 5.64 -13.20 10.27
N SER A 144 6.62 -12.38 10.68
CA SER A 144 6.38 -11.04 11.23
C SER A 144 5.65 -10.14 10.26
N THR A 145 6.07 -10.14 8.99
CA THR A 145 5.42 -9.35 7.92
C THR A 145 3.97 -9.76 7.72
N VAL A 146 3.71 -11.07 7.59
CA VAL A 146 2.35 -11.61 7.39
C VAL A 146 1.45 -11.28 8.58
N LEU A 147 1.92 -11.52 9.82
CA LEU A 147 1.12 -11.24 11.00
C LEU A 147 0.86 -9.73 11.20
N SER A 148 1.82 -8.87 10.86
CA SER A 148 1.63 -7.42 10.88
C SER A 148 0.56 -6.97 9.89
N HIS A 149 0.50 -7.57 8.70
CA HIS A 149 -0.55 -7.32 7.70
C HIS A 149 -1.95 -7.70 8.24
N GLU A 150 -2.09 -8.87 8.84
CA GLU A 150 -3.37 -9.31 9.42
C GLU A 150 -3.76 -8.48 10.67
N TYR A 151 -2.77 -8.04 11.44
CA TYR A 151 -3.00 -7.15 12.57
C TYR A 151 -3.52 -5.78 12.13
N ASP A 152 -3.05 -5.26 11.01
CA ASP A 152 -3.56 -4.02 10.41
C ASP A 152 -5.05 -4.14 10.08
N HIS A 153 -5.50 -5.25 9.49
CA HIS A 153 -6.92 -5.51 9.23
C HIS A 153 -7.79 -5.45 10.49
N LEU A 154 -7.28 -5.91 11.64
CA LEU A 154 -8.01 -5.79 12.91
C LEU A 154 -8.20 -4.34 13.37
N ASN A 155 -7.38 -3.43 12.86
CA ASN A 155 -7.42 -2.00 13.18
C ASN A 155 -8.04 -1.16 12.05
N GLY A 156 -8.63 -1.81 11.04
CA GLY A 156 -9.24 -1.15 9.88
C GLY A 156 -8.25 -0.55 8.89
N VAL A 157 -6.99 -0.98 8.94
CA VAL A 157 -5.91 -0.51 8.06
C VAL A 157 -5.68 -1.54 6.95
N LEU A 158 -5.55 -1.06 5.72
CA LEU A 158 -5.22 -1.88 4.55
C LEU A 158 -3.76 -1.64 4.15
N HIS A 159 -3.10 -2.64 3.55
CA HIS A 159 -1.70 -2.47 3.14
C HIS A 159 -1.49 -1.27 2.19
N MET A 160 -2.50 -0.92 1.40
CA MET A 160 -2.46 0.24 0.52
C MET A 160 -2.50 1.60 1.24
N ASP A 161 -2.81 1.63 2.55
CA ASP A 161 -2.78 2.85 3.37
C ASP A 161 -1.39 3.11 3.96
N VAL A 162 -0.58 2.04 4.11
CA VAL A 162 0.73 2.08 4.75
C VAL A 162 1.89 1.77 3.80
N CYS A 163 1.58 1.48 2.53
CA CYS A 163 2.60 1.18 1.54
C CYS A 163 3.35 2.44 1.09
N GLU A 164 4.62 2.24 0.80
CA GLU A 164 5.53 3.24 0.24
C GLU A 164 5.25 3.51 -1.24
N GLU A 165 4.86 2.48 -1.95
CA GLU A 165 4.49 2.51 -3.36
C GLU A 165 3.37 1.50 -3.59
N ASN A 166 2.36 1.84 -4.40
CA ASN A 166 1.27 0.94 -4.76
C ASN A 166 1.18 0.79 -6.27
N LEU A 167 1.24 -0.45 -6.73
CA LEU A 167 1.11 -0.81 -8.14
C LEU A 167 -0.16 -1.63 -8.35
N LEU A 168 -0.78 -1.48 -9.52
CA LEU A 168 -1.87 -2.35 -9.96
C LEU A 168 -1.29 -3.50 -10.76
N MET A 169 -1.46 -4.72 -10.26
CA MET A 169 -0.94 -5.95 -10.88
C MET A 169 -1.93 -7.09 -10.71
N THR A 170 -2.19 -7.81 -11.79
CA THR A 170 -2.86 -9.11 -11.72
C THR A 170 -2.04 -10.11 -10.91
N GLN A 171 -2.62 -11.24 -10.54
CA GLN A 171 -1.91 -12.28 -9.80
C GLN A 171 -0.71 -12.83 -10.59
N GLU A 172 -0.84 -12.98 -11.91
CA GLU A 172 0.23 -13.44 -12.80
C GLU A 172 1.38 -12.42 -12.87
N GLU A 173 1.05 -11.14 -13.04
CA GLU A 173 2.04 -10.08 -13.05
C GLU A 173 2.79 -9.99 -11.71
N ARG A 174 2.09 -10.14 -10.57
CA ARG A 174 2.74 -10.16 -9.24
C ARG A 174 3.71 -11.33 -9.09
N LYS A 175 3.34 -12.52 -9.56
CA LYS A 175 4.24 -13.68 -9.50
C LYS A 175 5.52 -13.45 -10.28
N GLU A 176 5.43 -12.83 -11.46
CA GLU A 176 6.61 -12.51 -12.26
C GLU A 176 7.44 -11.39 -11.62
N PHE A 177 6.77 -10.32 -11.20
CA PHE A 177 7.39 -9.16 -10.55
C PHE A 177 8.20 -9.54 -9.30
N ARG A 178 7.65 -10.41 -8.46
CA ARG A 178 8.31 -10.87 -7.23
C ARG A 178 9.54 -11.75 -7.44
N LYS A 179 9.80 -12.24 -8.64
CA LYS A 179 11.07 -12.93 -8.95
C LYS A 179 12.27 -11.99 -8.94
N GLU A 180 12.04 -10.71 -9.23
CA GLU A 180 13.05 -9.65 -9.23
C GLU A 180 12.98 -8.75 -8.00
N HIS A 181 11.83 -8.78 -7.29
CA HIS A 181 11.53 -7.94 -6.12
C HIS A 181 11.05 -8.83 -4.96
N ASP A 182 11.98 -9.61 -4.43
CA ASP A 182 11.72 -10.56 -3.35
C ASP A 182 11.62 -9.85 -1.98
N TYR A 183 11.36 -10.65 -0.95
CA TYR A 183 11.40 -10.21 0.44
C TYR A 183 12.81 -9.74 0.82
N GLU A 184 12.93 -8.51 1.31
CA GLU A 184 14.21 -7.90 1.66
C GLU A 184 14.30 -7.64 3.17
N ILE A 185 15.40 -8.10 3.79
CA ILE A 185 15.75 -7.78 5.17
C ILE A 185 16.70 -6.59 5.16
N ILE A 186 16.21 -5.42 5.58
CA ILE A 186 17.00 -4.19 5.63
C ILE A 186 17.86 -4.18 6.89
N LYS A 187 17.27 -4.53 8.05
CA LYS A 187 17.94 -4.60 9.33
C LYS A 187 17.25 -5.59 10.26
N THR A 188 18.02 -6.38 11.02
CA THR A 188 17.48 -7.38 11.96
C THR A 188 17.32 -6.87 13.38
N GLU A 189 17.97 -5.74 13.73
CA GLU A 189 18.01 -5.16 15.07
C GLU A 189 17.71 -3.66 15.01
N GLY A 190 17.33 -3.09 16.16
CA GLY A 190 16.98 -1.67 16.30
C GLY A 190 15.47 -1.47 16.45
N ASP A 191 15.08 -0.30 16.95
CA ASP A 191 13.67 0.07 17.05
C ASP A 191 13.08 0.28 15.66
N TYR A 192 11.93 -0.34 15.39
CA TYR A 192 11.30 -0.33 14.08
C TYR A 192 10.89 1.09 13.63
N GLU A 193 10.29 1.88 14.52
CA GLU A 193 9.82 3.21 14.18
C GLU A 193 10.99 4.17 13.92
N GLU A 194 12.07 4.07 14.72
CA GLU A 194 13.29 4.85 14.48
C GLU A 194 13.93 4.51 13.14
N LEU A 195 14.02 3.23 12.78
CA LEU A 195 14.56 2.77 11.51
C LEU A 195 13.72 3.23 10.31
N LYS A 196 12.41 3.18 10.44
CA LYS A 196 11.47 3.67 9.43
C LYS A 196 11.61 5.18 9.23
N GLU A 197 11.71 5.94 10.33
CA GLU A 197 11.96 7.39 10.27
C GLU A 197 13.30 7.73 9.60
N GLU A 198 14.37 6.94 9.85
CA GLU A 198 15.67 7.14 9.19
C GLU A 198 15.55 7.02 7.66
N ILE A 199 14.80 6.02 7.17
CA ILE A 199 14.52 5.88 5.74
C ILE A 199 13.78 7.11 5.21
N HIS A 200 12.72 7.55 5.90
CA HIS A 200 11.92 8.70 5.48
C HIS A 200 12.70 10.02 5.52
N LYS A 201 13.62 10.19 6.47
CA LYS A 201 14.51 11.39 6.52
C LYS A 201 15.49 11.49 5.36
N SER A 202 15.79 10.38 4.70
CA SER A 202 16.67 10.36 3.51
C SER A 202 15.93 10.63 2.20
N GLU A 203 14.63 10.89 2.23
CA GLU A 203 13.81 11.09 1.05
C GLU A 203 14.04 12.45 0.39
N THR A 204 14.12 12.43 -0.93
CA THR A 204 14.07 13.65 -1.73
C THR A 204 12.61 14.11 -1.85
N LEU A 205 12.31 15.28 -1.27
CA LEU A 205 10.97 15.86 -1.37
C LEU A 205 10.74 16.44 -2.76
N LYS A 206 9.57 16.14 -3.30
CA LYS A 206 9.08 16.66 -4.59
C LYS A 206 7.62 17.10 -4.47
N ALA A 207 7.21 17.97 -5.38
CA ALA A 207 5.81 18.30 -5.52
C ALA A 207 5.42 18.48 -6.98
N GLY A 208 4.12 18.31 -7.28
CA GLY A 208 3.59 18.47 -8.62
C GLY A 208 2.06 18.53 -8.63
N CYS A 209 1.49 18.54 -9.85
CA CYS A 209 0.06 18.66 -10.01
C CYS A 209 -0.55 17.62 -10.95
N TYR A 210 -1.74 17.15 -10.58
CA TYR A 210 -2.73 16.65 -11.53
C TYR A 210 -3.46 17.87 -12.11
N LEU A 211 -2.95 18.39 -13.23
CA LEU A 211 -3.46 19.62 -13.83
C LEU A 211 -4.61 19.31 -14.78
N VAL A 212 -5.74 19.98 -14.58
CA VAL A 212 -6.95 19.80 -15.36
C VAL A 212 -7.42 21.10 -16.01
N ASP A 213 -7.91 21.03 -17.24
CA ASP A 213 -8.64 22.12 -17.90
C ASP A 213 -10.16 21.89 -17.77
N LYS A 214 -10.83 22.73 -17.00
CA LYS A 214 -12.28 22.65 -16.79
C LYS A 214 -13.10 22.87 -18.05
N ASN A 215 -12.59 23.63 -19.03
CA ASN A 215 -13.32 23.95 -20.25
C ASN A 215 -13.32 22.77 -21.22
N THR A 216 -12.16 22.15 -21.41
CA THR A 216 -12.00 21.01 -22.33
C THR A 216 -12.16 19.65 -21.66
N LYS A 217 -12.20 19.60 -20.31
CA LYS A 217 -12.21 18.39 -19.47
C LYS A 217 -11.04 17.46 -19.73
N LYS A 218 -9.89 18.04 -20.09
CA LYS A 218 -8.64 17.33 -20.34
C LYS A 218 -7.68 17.43 -19.16
N VAL A 219 -6.76 16.48 -19.11
CA VAL A 219 -5.68 16.42 -18.11
C VAL A 219 -4.35 16.63 -18.81
N ALA A 220 -3.50 17.47 -18.23
CA ALA A 220 -2.18 17.73 -18.77
C ALA A 220 -1.20 16.65 -18.36
N LEU A 221 -0.51 16.07 -19.32
CA LEU A 221 0.66 15.22 -19.14
C LEU A 221 1.90 15.90 -19.73
N VAL A 222 3.03 15.59 -19.12
CA VAL A 222 4.36 15.96 -19.62
C VAL A 222 4.86 14.85 -20.52
N TYR A 223 5.19 15.15 -21.76
CA TYR A 223 5.90 14.22 -22.64
C TYR A 223 7.40 14.52 -22.63
N ARG A 224 8.20 13.55 -22.22
CA ARG A 224 9.68 13.68 -22.21
C ARG A 224 10.27 12.92 -23.39
N GLU A 225 10.58 13.66 -24.46
CA GLU A 225 11.07 13.09 -25.73
C GLU A 225 12.29 12.14 -25.54
N LYS A 226 13.27 12.53 -24.72
CA LYS A 226 14.49 11.73 -24.49
C LYS A 226 14.22 10.38 -23.85
N LYS A 227 13.16 10.25 -23.06
CA LYS A 227 12.76 9.03 -22.38
C LYS A 227 11.61 8.32 -23.10
N ASN A 228 10.95 9.01 -24.01
CA ASN A 228 9.72 8.57 -24.67
C ASN A 228 8.64 8.15 -23.66
N ASP A 229 8.42 8.99 -22.64
CA ASP A 229 7.50 8.68 -21.55
C ASP A 229 6.53 9.84 -21.25
N TYR A 230 5.41 9.48 -20.63
CA TYR A 230 4.37 10.40 -20.18
C TYR A 230 4.25 10.36 -18.66
N SER A 231 4.25 11.55 -18.03
CA SER A 231 4.13 11.69 -16.58
C SER A 231 3.30 12.95 -16.24
N PHE A 232 2.99 13.11 -14.95
CA PHE A 232 2.48 14.39 -14.45
C PHE A 232 3.62 15.37 -14.19
N PRO A 233 3.41 16.70 -14.34
CA PRO A 233 4.42 17.71 -14.05
C PRO A 233 4.77 17.72 -12.56
N LYS A 234 6.06 17.61 -12.23
CA LYS A 234 6.57 17.56 -10.86
C LYS A 234 8.09 17.70 -10.80
N GLY A 235 8.59 18.27 -9.75
CA GLY A 235 10.03 18.37 -9.52
C GLY A 235 10.43 18.56 -8.06
N HIS A 236 11.68 18.92 -7.83
CA HIS A 236 12.30 18.95 -6.52
C HIS A 236 11.85 20.17 -5.70
N LEU A 237 11.64 19.96 -4.39
CA LEU A 237 11.42 21.05 -3.46
C LEU A 237 12.73 21.86 -3.30
N GLU A 238 12.65 23.18 -3.41
CA GLU A 238 13.77 24.09 -3.19
C GLU A 238 13.79 24.64 -1.75
N ASP A 239 14.95 25.13 -1.31
CA ASP A 239 15.12 25.68 0.03
C ASP A 239 14.19 26.86 0.30
N GLY A 240 13.39 26.77 1.35
CA GLY A 240 12.47 27.83 1.78
C GLY A 240 11.13 27.85 1.05
N GLU A 241 10.91 26.92 0.14
CA GLU A 241 9.67 26.76 -0.62
C GLU A 241 8.70 25.82 0.12
N THR A 242 7.42 26.09 0.09
CA THR A 242 6.38 25.15 0.51
C THR A 242 6.09 24.14 -0.61
N LEU A 243 5.54 22.98 -0.26
CA LEU A 243 5.15 21.95 -1.24
C LEU A 243 4.17 22.47 -2.31
N LYS A 244 3.26 23.39 -1.95
CA LYS A 244 2.33 24.00 -2.90
C LYS A 244 3.04 24.99 -3.85
N GLU A 245 3.95 25.78 -3.33
CA GLU A 245 4.76 26.69 -4.15
C GLU A 245 5.63 25.91 -5.13
N CYS A 246 6.27 24.83 -4.66
CA CYS A 246 7.00 23.89 -5.51
C CYS A 246 6.12 23.32 -6.62
N ALA A 247 4.93 22.80 -6.30
CA ALA A 247 4.03 22.23 -7.28
C ALA A 247 3.62 23.24 -8.37
N VAL A 248 3.33 24.49 -7.97
CA VAL A 248 2.99 25.59 -8.91
C VAL A 248 4.20 25.97 -9.76
N ARG A 249 5.38 26.13 -9.15
CA ARG A 249 6.62 26.49 -9.86
C ARG A 249 6.97 25.42 -10.90
N GLU A 250 6.96 24.13 -10.53
CA GLU A 250 7.32 23.04 -11.42
C GLU A 250 6.38 22.93 -12.64
N VAL A 251 5.05 23.08 -12.43
CA VAL A 251 4.11 23.15 -13.57
C VAL A 251 4.42 24.33 -14.49
N ASN A 252 4.72 25.47 -13.88
CA ASN A 252 5.04 26.68 -14.62
C ASN A 252 6.33 26.55 -15.43
N GLU A 253 7.35 25.88 -14.87
CA GLU A 253 8.65 25.64 -15.52
C GLU A 253 8.61 24.54 -16.56
N GLU A 254 8.05 23.38 -16.21
CA GLU A 254 8.04 22.20 -17.09
C GLU A 254 7.11 22.36 -18.31
N ILE A 255 5.92 22.95 -18.12
CA ILE A 255 4.89 22.99 -19.18
C ILE A 255 4.32 24.38 -19.49
N LYS A 256 4.89 25.45 -18.92
CA LYS A 256 4.50 26.85 -19.18
C LYS A 256 3.01 27.14 -18.94
N ARG A 257 2.47 26.63 -17.84
CA ARG A 257 1.08 26.86 -17.43
C ARG A 257 1.00 27.56 -16.08
N GLU A 258 0.12 28.55 -15.97
CA GLU A 258 -0.33 29.10 -14.70
C GLU A 258 -1.41 28.20 -14.14
N VAL A 259 -1.40 27.94 -12.80
CA VAL A 259 -2.31 26.99 -12.17
C VAL A 259 -2.89 27.51 -10.86
N ILE A 260 -4.06 27.01 -10.52
CA ILE A 260 -4.71 27.24 -9.23
C ILE A 260 -4.91 25.88 -8.56
N ILE A 261 -4.26 25.64 -7.43
CA ILE A 261 -4.51 24.47 -6.60
C ILE A 261 -5.93 24.56 -6.04
N VAL A 262 -6.74 23.53 -6.24
CA VAL A 262 -8.16 23.50 -5.86
C VAL A 262 -8.46 22.50 -4.75
N ASP A 263 -7.45 21.76 -4.31
CA ASP A 263 -7.54 20.81 -3.21
C ASP A 263 -6.28 20.92 -2.35
N ASP A 264 -6.48 21.16 -1.05
CA ASP A 264 -5.38 21.32 -0.10
C ASP A 264 -4.71 20.01 0.30
N GLU A 265 -5.36 18.87 0.07
CA GLU A 265 -4.83 17.55 0.31
C GLU A 265 -4.05 17.03 -0.88
N ALA A 266 -2.76 16.77 -0.68
CA ALA A 266 -1.94 16.11 -1.68
C ALA A 266 -2.10 14.59 -1.63
N LEU A 267 -2.12 13.93 -2.80
CA LEU A 267 -1.83 12.51 -2.87
C LEU A 267 -0.31 12.33 -2.75
N ILE A 268 0.12 11.52 -1.78
CA ILE A 268 1.54 11.21 -1.61
C ILE A 268 1.91 10.02 -2.49
N GLU A 269 2.91 10.21 -3.34
CA GLU A 269 3.54 9.18 -4.17
C GLU A 269 4.97 8.96 -3.68
N ILE A 270 5.28 7.74 -3.23
CA ILE A 270 6.65 7.35 -2.89
C ILE A 270 7.13 6.40 -3.98
N TYR A 271 8.34 6.66 -4.50
CA TYR A 271 8.95 5.80 -5.51
C TYR A 271 10.47 5.89 -5.45
N ILE A 272 11.14 4.84 -5.94
CA ILE A 272 12.59 4.83 -6.09
C ILE A 272 12.95 5.09 -7.56
N THR A 273 13.84 6.05 -7.78
CA THR A 273 14.34 6.31 -9.13
C THR A 273 15.27 5.18 -9.59
N PRO A 274 15.51 5.01 -10.91
CA PRO A 274 16.49 4.02 -11.41
C PRO A 274 17.94 4.21 -10.87
N LYS A 275 18.22 5.35 -10.24
CA LYS A 275 19.48 5.64 -9.56
C LYS A 275 19.48 5.28 -8.08
N GLY A 276 18.40 4.70 -7.56
CA GLY A 276 18.24 4.34 -6.15
C GLY A 276 17.85 5.49 -5.23
N GLU A 277 17.48 6.66 -5.78
CA GLU A 277 17.01 7.80 -4.99
C GLU A 277 15.55 7.57 -4.57
N ARG A 278 15.27 7.60 -3.28
CA ARG A 278 13.91 7.52 -2.74
C ARG A 278 13.28 8.91 -2.77
N CYS A 279 12.15 9.04 -3.45
CA CYS A 279 11.42 10.28 -3.63
C CYS A 279 10.06 10.20 -2.96
N CYS A 280 9.73 11.23 -2.16
CA CYS A 280 8.41 11.48 -1.61
C CYS A 280 7.80 12.67 -2.36
N CYS A 281 6.81 12.42 -3.21
CA CYS A 281 6.20 13.41 -4.08
C CYS A 281 4.78 13.74 -3.67
N HIS A 282 4.51 15.00 -3.39
CA HIS A 282 3.19 15.51 -3.02
C HIS A 282 2.46 16.05 -4.24
N MET A 283 1.45 15.33 -4.72
CA MET A 283 0.69 15.65 -5.93
C MET A 283 -0.63 16.33 -5.60
N PHE A 284 -0.78 17.59 -5.99
CA PHE A 284 -2.00 18.37 -5.77
C PHE A 284 -2.91 18.35 -6.98
N ILE A 285 -4.22 18.52 -6.79
CA ILE A 285 -5.14 18.78 -7.90
C ILE A 285 -5.14 20.27 -8.19
N ALA A 286 -4.87 20.61 -9.45
CA ALA A 286 -4.84 21.99 -9.90
C ALA A 286 -5.67 22.20 -11.18
N VAL A 287 -6.21 23.42 -11.33
CA VAL A 287 -6.93 23.86 -12.53
C VAL A 287 -6.04 24.78 -13.33
N ASP A 288 -6.04 24.57 -14.63
CA ASP A 288 -5.35 25.43 -15.59
C ASP A 288 -5.89 26.86 -15.58
N ASN A 289 -4.99 27.82 -15.47
CA ASN A 289 -5.29 29.27 -15.44
C ASN A 289 -4.65 30.03 -16.60
N GLY A 290 -4.18 29.32 -17.62
CA GLY A 290 -3.64 29.95 -18.83
C GLY A 290 -2.15 29.70 -19.06
N VAL A 291 -1.62 30.34 -20.08
CA VAL A 291 -0.20 30.22 -20.45
C VAL A 291 0.64 31.11 -19.56
N SER A 292 1.74 30.57 -19.05
CA SER A 292 2.76 31.31 -18.31
C SER A 292 3.78 31.94 -19.25
N ASP A 293 4.31 33.10 -18.87
CA ASP A 293 5.43 33.80 -19.55
C ASP A 293 6.81 33.41 -18.95
N ASN A 294 6.86 32.37 -18.12
CA ASN A 294 8.08 31.86 -17.51
C ASN A 294 9.15 31.54 -18.58
N LYS A 295 10.39 31.99 -18.32
CA LYS A 295 11.54 31.86 -19.23
C LYS A 295 12.40 30.63 -18.97
N SER A 296 11.97 29.68 -18.08
CA SER A 296 12.71 28.45 -17.85
C SER A 296 13.02 27.74 -19.16
N THR A 297 14.22 27.17 -19.25
CA THR A 297 14.65 26.30 -20.37
C THR A 297 14.40 24.83 -20.14
N ASP A 298 14.02 24.46 -18.92
CA ASP A 298 13.66 23.08 -18.55
C ASP A 298 12.18 22.83 -18.85
N THR A 299 11.85 22.85 -20.14
CA THR A 299 10.49 22.70 -20.63
C THR A 299 10.32 21.42 -21.41
N HIS A 300 9.16 20.82 -21.22
CA HIS A 300 8.72 19.64 -21.92
C HIS A 300 7.45 19.94 -22.73
N GLU A 301 7.12 19.04 -23.63
CA GLU A 301 5.85 19.12 -24.35
C GLU A 301 4.70 18.81 -23.42
N VAL A 302 3.69 19.71 -23.37
CA VAL A 302 2.43 19.43 -22.69
C VAL A 302 1.47 18.73 -23.65
N VAL A 303 0.95 17.58 -23.22
CA VAL A 303 -0.08 16.84 -23.97
C VAL A 303 -1.37 16.83 -23.17
N TRP A 304 -2.42 17.42 -23.75
CA TRP A 304 -3.76 17.43 -23.15
C TRP A 304 -4.52 16.17 -23.55
N VAL A 305 -4.73 15.29 -22.59
CA VAL A 305 -5.33 13.97 -22.77
C VAL A 305 -6.77 13.99 -22.27
N ASP A 306 -7.69 13.33 -22.98
CA ASP A 306 -9.04 13.15 -22.52
C ASP A 306 -9.06 12.32 -21.22
N PHE A 307 -9.94 12.68 -20.28
CA PHE A 307 -9.96 12.11 -18.93
C PHE A 307 -9.94 10.57 -18.92
N ASP A 308 -10.71 9.96 -19.80
CA ASP A 308 -10.86 8.49 -19.87
C ASP A 308 -9.62 7.80 -20.51
N GLU A 309 -8.75 8.55 -21.18
CA GLU A 309 -7.55 8.03 -21.85
C GLU A 309 -6.27 8.20 -21.03
N VAL A 310 -6.32 8.91 -19.89
CA VAL A 310 -5.12 9.22 -19.07
C VAL A 310 -4.41 7.96 -18.62
N TYR A 311 -5.15 6.97 -18.13
CA TYR A 311 -4.59 5.72 -17.62
C TYR A 311 -3.72 5.02 -18.68
N ASP A 312 -4.24 4.85 -19.90
CA ASP A 312 -3.55 4.15 -20.99
C ASP A 312 -2.37 4.96 -21.54
N LYS A 313 -2.39 6.29 -21.35
CA LYS A 313 -1.33 7.17 -21.80
C LYS A 313 -0.13 7.20 -20.86
N LEU A 314 -0.35 6.99 -19.56
CA LEU A 314 0.73 7.01 -18.56
C LEU A 314 1.69 5.84 -18.75
N THR A 315 2.99 6.14 -18.75
CA THR A 315 4.03 5.15 -19.06
C THR A 315 4.33 4.19 -17.89
N TYR A 316 4.25 4.70 -16.66
CA TYR A 316 4.68 3.95 -15.48
C TYR A 316 3.47 3.41 -14.70
N LYS A 317 3.55 2.14 -14.25
CA LYS A 317 2.50 1.52 -13.42
C LYS A 317 2.22 2.28 -12.13
N SER A 318 3.23 2.88 -11.51
CA SER A 318 3.05 3.73 -10.33
C SER A 318 2.15 4.93 -10.61
N LEU A 319 2.35 5.62 -11.75
CA LEU A 319 1.50 6.74 -12.15
C LEU A 319 0.08 6.30 -12.52
N GLN A 320 -0.07 5.15 -13.16
CA GLN A 320 -1.38 4.54 -13.43
C GLN A 320 -2.14 4.24 -12.12
N SER A 321 -1.44 3.68 -11.13
CA SER A 321 -2.00 3.43 -9.80
C SER A 321 -2.40 4.73 -9.10
N SER A 322 -1.54 5.74 -9.12
CA SER A 322 -1.84 7.07 -8.57
C SER A 322 -3.06 7.70 -9.23
N TRP A 323 -3.15 7.61 -10.57
CA TRP A 323 -4.31 8.08 -11.31
C TRP A 323 -5.61 7.39 -10.88
N MET A 324 -5.58 6.07 -10.71
CA MET A 324 -6.76 5.31 -10.25
C MET A 324 -7.24 5.71 -8.85
N ARG A 325 -6.32 6.14 -7.98
CA ARG A 325 -6.64 6.62 -6.62
C ARG A 325 -7.28 8.02 -6.61
N ILE A 326 -6.95 8.87 -7.60
CA ILE A 326 -7.32 10.30 -7.59
C ILE A 326 -8.41 10.67 -8.61
N LYS A 327 -8.60 9.86 -9.66
CA LYS A 327 -9.47 10.19 -10.81
C LYS A 327 -10.90 10.55 -10.42
N ASP A 328 -11.48 9.88 -9.43
CA ASP A 328 -12.88 10.16 -9.05
C ASP A 328 -13.02 11.54 -8.39
N LYS A 329 -12.03 11.93 -7.57
CA LYS A 329 -11.95 13.28 -6.99
C LYS A 329 -11.76 14.33 -8.07
N ILE A 330 -10.91 14.08 -9.07
CA ILE A 330 -10.73 14.95 -10.24
C ILE A 330 -12.03 15.06 -11.05
N LYS A 331 -12.73 13.95 -11.26
CA LYS A 331 -14.00 13.91 -11.99
C LYS A 331 -15.09 14.78 -11.33
N GLU A 332 -15.09 14.88 -10.01
CA GLU A 332 -15.98 15.78 -9.29
C GLU A 332 -15.66 17.26 -9.54
N ILE A 333 -14.39 17.61 -9.62
CA ILE A 333 -13.89 18.97 -9.90
C ILE A 333 -14.21 19.39 -11.34
N LEU A 334 -14.27 18.42 -12.27
CA LEU A 334 -14.60 18.65 -13.68
C LEU A 334 -16.10 18.73 -13.99
N LYS A 335 -16.97 18.42 -13.02
CA LYS A 335 -18.43 18.61 -13.15
C LYS A 335 -18.81 20.09 -13.09
#